data_e615287b141daa287c37fab57d4e497b
#
_entry.id   e615287b141daa287c37fab57d4e497b
#
_cell.length_a   1.000
_cell.length_b   1.000
_cell.length_c   1.000
_cell.angle_alpha   90.00
_cell.angle_beta   90.00
_cell.angle_gamma   90.00
#
_symmetry.space_group_name_H-M   'P 1'
#
loop_
_entity.id
_entity.type
_entity.pdbx_description
1 polymer ?
#
loop_
_entity_poly.entity_id
_entity_poly.type
_entity_poly.pdbx_seq_one_letter_code
_entity_poly.pdbx_strand_id
1 'polypeptide(L)'
;MAKKIAIKIDVDTKRGYDEGVPRMLDVFKQENIKATFFFSMGTDNSGKAIRRIFRKGFLTKMLRTKAPSTYGFKTMMYGTLLPAPHIVEPNPMPFLRAIKENHECGIHCWDHVYWQDKLPFLSEDTIKEELTKAINLFEKIAGFKAKACAAPGWQVTPRSLKVQQELGFDYCSDVRGY
;
A
#
# COMPACT_ATOMS: atom_id res chain seq x y z
N MET A 1 12.83 28.46 13.24
CA MET A 1 12.06 27.22 13.46
C MET A 1 12.74 26.07 12.73
N ALA A 2 12.92 24.90 13.37
CA ALA A 2 13.46 23.71 12.70
C ALA A 2 12.44 23.19 11.64
N LYS A 3 12.91 22.91 10.44
CA LYS A 3 12.09 22.30 9.39
C LYS A 3 11.82 20.83 9.75
N LYS A 4 10.56 20.43 9.73
CA LYS A 4 10.14 19.02 9.94
C LYS A 4 9.85 18.36 8.59
N ILE A 5 10.32 17.13 8.43
CA ILE A 5 10.07 16.30 7.23
C ILE A 5 9.38 15.03 7.72
N ALA A 6 8.24 14.69 7.13
CA ALA A 6 7.58 13.40 7.32
C ALA A 6 7.90 12.49 6.13
N ILE A 7 8.32 11.26 6.41
CA ILE A 7 8.61 10.25 5.39
C ILE A 7 7.48 9.23 5.38
N LYS A 8 6.81 9.12 4.23
CA LYS A 8 5.74 8.15 3.96
C LYS A 8 6.23 7.11 2.95
N ILE A 9 5.98 5.85 3.23
CA ILE A 9 6.32 4.72 2.38
C ILE A 9 5.06 3.91 2.12
N ASP A 10 4.66 3.81 0.85
CA ASP A 10 3.58 2.94 0.41
C ASP A 10 4.18 1.63 -0.09
N VAL A 11 3.72 0.51 0.48
CA VAL A 11 4.22 -0.85 0.18
C VAL A 11 3.16 -1.58 -0.63
N ASP A 12 3.31 -1.54 -1.95
CA ASP A 12 2.28 -1.95 -2.92
C ASP A 12 2.46 -3.37 -3.43
N THR A 13 3.70 -3.90 -3.39
CA THR A 13 4.04 -5.16 -4.07
C THR A 13 4.74 -6.14 -3.14
N LYS A 14 4.62 -7.43 -3.46
CA LYS A 14 5.32 -8.50 -2.74
C LYS A 14 6.83 -8.31 -2.74
N ARG A 15 7.42 -7.91 -3.87
CA ARG A 15 8.85 -7.63 -3.95
C ARG A 15 9.26 -6.42 -3.12
N GLY A 16 8.49 -5.33 -3.18
CA GLY A 16 8.72 -4.15 -2.34
C GLY A 16 8.68 -4.50 -0.86
N TYR A 17 7.76 -5.36 -0.48
CA TYR A 17 7.63 -5.86 0.88
C TYR A 17 8.80 -6.75 1.30
N ASP A 18 9.13 -7.78 0.52
CA ASP A 18 10.15 -8.78 0.92
C ASP A 18 11.59 -8.25 0.85
N GLU A 19 11.89 -7.40 -0.14
CA GLU A 19 13.24 -6.91 -0.39
C GLU A 19 13.42 -5.43 0.00
N GLY A 20 12.42 -4.60 -0.28
CA GLY A 20 12.50 -3.15 -0.10
C GLY A 20 12.37 -2.75 1.36
N VAL A 21 11.33 -3.22 2.05
CA VAL A 21 11.08 -2.86 3.45
C VAL A 21 12.27 -3.20 4.35
N PRO A 22 12.86 -4.41 4.34
CA PRO A 22 14.01 -4.71 5.18
C PRO A 22 15.20 -3.79 4.94
N ARG A 23 15.52 -3.49 3.67
CA ARG A 23 16.65 -2.60 3.31
C ARG A 23 16.41 -1.16 3.78
N MET A 24 15.17 -0.67 3.64
CA MET A 24 14.81 0.67 4.13
C MET A 24 14.91 0.75 5.65
N LEU A 25 14.46 -0.28 6.35
CA LEU A 25 14.58 -0.35 7.82
C LEU A 25 16.04 -0.35 8.27
N ASP A 26 16.94 -1.04 7.55
CA ASP A 26 18.38 -0.99 7.84
C ASP A 26 18.93 0.44 7.72
N VAL A 27 18.61 1.15 6.64
CA VAL A 27 19.02 2.55 6.42
C VAL A 27 18.42 3.46 7.49
N PHE A 28 17.13 3.34 7.78
CA PHE A 28 16.47 4.18 8.78
C PHE A 28 17.01 3.97 10.19
N LYS A 29 17.40 2.73 10.50
CA LYS A 29 18.06 2.42 11.77
C LYS A 29 19.44 3.07 11.85
N GLN A 30 20.25 2.99 10.78
CA GLN A 30 21.58 3.62 10.72
C GLN A 30 21.52 5.13 10.85
N GLU A 31 20.53 5.76 10.17
CA GLU A 31 20.37 7.22 10.15
C GLU A 31 19.48 7.74 11.29
N ASN A 32 19.00 6.89 12.19
CA ASN A 32 18.07 7.22 13.26
C ASN A 32 16.81 7.95 12.76
N ILE A 33 16.26 7.50 11.62
CA ILE A 33 15.06 8.05 10.99
C ILE A 33 13.82 7.25 11.37
N LYS A 34 12.71 7.94 11.61
CA LYS A 34 11.38 7.34 11.72
C LYS A 34 10.54 7.70 10.50
N ALA A 35 9.68 6.77 10.11
CA ALA A 35 8.81 6.91 8.94
C ALA A 35 7.45 6.27 9.21
N THR A 36 6.47 6.58 8.37
CA THR A 36 5.17 5.91 8.34
C THR A 36 5.12 4.96 7.17
N PHE A 37 4.89 3.68 7.42
CA PHE A 37 4.70 2.64 6.41
C PHE A 37 3.21 2.33 6.25
N PHE A 38 2.71 2.34 5.02
CA PHE A 38 1.37 1.88 4.68
C PHE A 38 1.47 0.60 3.85
N PHE A 39 0.93 -0.49 4.37
CA PHE A 39 1.03 -1.82 3.75
C PHE A 39 -0.25 -2.20 3.03
N SER A 40 -0.15 -2.60 1.76
CA SER A 40 -1.20 -3.35 1.09
C SER A 40 -1.29 -4.74 1.74
N MET A 41 -2.43 -5.03 2.37
CA MET A 41 -2.56 -6.21 3.24
C MET A 41 -2.95 -7.48 2.48
N GLY A 42 -3.52 -7.37 1.29
CA GLY A 42 -4.00 -8.50 0.50
C GLY A 42 -2.97 -9.02 -0.52
N THR A 43 -3.46 -9.28 -1.73
CA THR A 43 -2.67 -9.91 -2.80
C THR A 43 -2.02 -8.88 -3.71
N ASP A 44 -0.82 -9.22 -4.21
CA ASP A 44 -0.11 -8.46 -5.24
C ASP A 44 -0.71 -8.76 -6.62
N ASN A 45 -1.61 -7.90 -7.05
CA ASN A 45 -2.24 -7.96 -8.38
C ASN A 45 -1.56 -7.02 -9.41
N SER A 46 -0.28 -6.69 -9.23
CA SER A 46 0.43 -5.70 -10.06
C SER A 46 0.38 -6.01 -11.56
N GLY A 47 0.36 -7.28 -11.95
CA GLY A 47 0.22 -7.67 -13.36
C GLY A 47 -1.11 -7.23 -13.98
N LYS A 48 -2.19 -7.11 -13.21
CA LYS A 48 -3.46 -6.60 -13.73
C LYS A 48 -3.37 -5.13 -14.16
N ALA A 49 -2.43 -4.39 -13.59
CA ALA A 49 -2.18 -2.99 -13.98
C ALA A 49 -1.68 -2.86 -15.44
N ILE A 50 -1.20 -3.94 -16.04
CA ILE A 50 -0.79 -3.95 -17.47
C ILE A 50 -1.95 -3.57 -18.39
N ARG A 51 -3.20 -3.84 -18.00
CA ARG A 51 -4.39 -3.40 -18.73
C ARG A 51 -4.47 -1.87 -18.88
N ARG A 52 -3.74 -1.12 -18.04
CA ARG A 52 -3.61 0.34 -18.12
C ARG A 52 -2.71 0.80 -19.28
N ILE A 53 -2.00 -0.11 -19.96
CA ILE A 53 -1.18 0.21 -21.16
C ILE A 53 -2.04 0.88 -22.23
N PHE A 54 -3.32 0.52 -22.31
CA PHE A 54 -4.27 1.13 -23.22
C PHE A 54 -4.72 2.56 -22.79
N ARG A 55 -4.36 3.01 -21.56
CA ARG A 55 -4.63 4.40 -21.13
C ARG A 55 -3.56 5.34 -21.67
N LYS A 56 -4.01 6.45 -22.29
CA LYS A 56 -3.12 7.49 -22.84
C LYS A 56 -2.05 7.92 -21.82
N GLY A 57 -0.79 7.88 -22.20
CA GLY A 57 0.35 8.28 -21.36
C GLY A 57 0.88 7.21 -20.38
N PHE A 58 0.20 6.08 -20.20
CA PHE A 58 0.67 5.04 -19.28
C PHE A 58 1.98 4.38 -19.76
N LEU A 59 2.07 4.07 -21.06
CA LEU A 59 3.27 3.47 -21.66
C LEU A 59 4.48 4.40 -21.52
N THR A 60 4.29 5.69 -21.79
CA THR A 60 5.34 6.71 -21.63
C THR A 60 5.81 6.81 -20.19
N LYS A 61 4.88 6.77 -19.23
CA LYS A 61 5.19 6.75 -17.80
C LYS A 61 5.97 5.49 -17.43
N MET A 62 5.56 4.32 -17.89
CA MET A 62 6.19 3.04 -17.61
C MET A 62 7.62 2.97 -18.16
N LEU A 63 7.87 3.47 -19.37
CA LEU A 63 9.20 3.55 -19.96
C LEU A 63 10.09 4.56 -19.21
N ARG A 64 9.56 5.74 -18.87
CA ARG A 64 10.29 6.76 -18.11
C ARG A 64 10.72 6.28 -16.72
N THR A 65 9.88 5.50 -16.04
CA THR A 65 10.17 4.98 -14.69
C THR A 65 10.96 3.68 -14.71
N LYS A 66 11.35 3.15 -15.88
CA LYS A 66 12.02 1.85 -16.03
C LYS A 66 11.28 0.75 -15.23
N ALA A 67 9.94 0.77 -15.27
CA ALA A 67 9.08 -0.09 -14.46
C ALA A 67 9.47 -1.58 -14.48
N PRO A 68 9.83 -2.22 -15.62
CA PRO A 68 10.24 -3.62 -15.65
C PRO A 68 11.47 -3.91 -14.77
N SER A 69 12.45 -3.00 -14.73
CA SER A 69 13.64 -3.18 -13.89
C SER A 69 13.37 -2.87 -12.41
N THR A 70 12.47 -1.93 -12.15
CA THR A 70 12.11 -1.50 -10.79
C THR A 70 11.21 -2.53 -10.09
N TYR A 71 10.13 -2.95 -10.76
CA TYR A 71 9.17 -3.90 -10.18
C TYR A 71 9.57 -5.37 -10.33
N GLY A 72 10.41 -5.70 -11.33
CA GLY A 72 10.79 -7.06 -11.67
C GLY A 72 9.76 -7.77 -12.57
N PHE A 73 10.25 -8.58 -13.48
CA PHE A 73 9.43 -9.28 -14.48
C PHE A 73 8.36 -10.18 -13.85
N LYS A 74 8.69 -10.87 -12.75
CA LYS A 74 7.77 -11.76 -12.03
C LYS A 74 6.58 -10.98 -11.45
N THR A 75 6.81 -9.83 -10.81
CA THR A 75 5.76 -8.96 -10.27
C THR A 75 4.78 -8.49 -11.34
N MET A 76 5.28 -8.21 -12.53
CA MET A 76 4.44 -7.80 -13.66
C MET A 76 3.50 -8.92 -14.18
N MET A 77 3.71 -10.16 -13.77
CA MET A 77 2.85 -11.30 -14.14
C MET A 77 1.83 -11.66 -13.05
N TYR A 78 1.96 -11.13 -11.84
CA TYR A 78 1.07 -11.49 -10.72
C TYR A 78 -0.38 -11.09 -10.98
N GLY A 79 -1.29 -12.02 -10.74
CA GLY A 79 -2.73 -11.87 -10.98
C GLY A 79 -3.15 -11.92 -12.45
N THR A 80 -2.21 -12.26 -13.36
CA THR A 80 -2.47 -12.50 -14.79
C THR A 80 -1.93 -13.86 -15.22
N LEU A 81 -0.64 -13.95 -15.55
CA LEU A 81 0.02 -15.20 -15.94
C LEU A 81 0.47 -16.03 -14.72
N LEU A 82 0.69 -15.39 -13.58
CA LEU A 82 1.03 -16.04 -12.32
C LEU A 82 -0.04 -15.76 -11.27
N PRO A 83 -0.27 -16.69 -10.32
CA PRO A 83 -1.11 -16.40 -9.15
C PRO A 83 -0.64 -15.15 -8.43
N ALA A 84 -1.57 -14.37 -7.91
CA ALA A 84 -1.27 -13.20 -7.08
C ALA A 84 -0.86 -13.66 -5.67
N PRO A 85 0.39 -13.46 -5.24
CA PRO A 85 0.81 -13.83 -3.90
C PRO A 85 0.23 -12.87 -2.87
N HIS A 86 -0.07 -13.36 -1.66
CA HIS A 86 -0.31 -12.49 -0.52
C HIS A 86 0.97 -11.73 -0.15
N ILE A 87 0.83 -10.44 0.15
CA ILE A 87 1.98 -9.56 0.41
C ILE A 87 2.55 -9.82 1.81
N VAL A 88 1.74 -9.63 2.85
CA VAL A 88 2.18 -9.65 4.25
C VAL A 88 2.02 -11.03 4.89
N GLU A 89 0.87 -11.69 4.73
CA GLU A 89 0.49 -12.88 5.49
C GLU A 89 1.50 -14.06 5.42
N PRO A 90 2.12 -14.38 4.26
CA PRO A 90 3.07 -15.50 4.20
C PRO A 90 4.39 -15.27 4.95
N ASN A 91 4.76 -14.01 5.16
CA ASN A 91 5.98 -13.62 5.87
C ASN A 91 5.75 -12.32 6.63
N PRO A 92 5.22 -12.33 7.85
CA PRO A 92 4.92 -11.11 8.58
C PRO A 92 6.16 -10.39 9.16
N MET A 93 7.35 -10.95 9.03
CA MET A 93 8.55 -10.44 9.68
C MET A 93 8.94 -9.01 9.30
N PRO A 94 8.93 -8.57 8.01
CA PRO A 94 9.24 -7.19 7.66
C PRO A 94 8.27 -6.18 8.30
N PHE A 95 6.97 -6.50 8.33
CA PHE A 95 5.94 -5.68 8.96
C PHE A 95 6.13 -5.60 10.48
N LEU A 96 6.32 -6.74 11.16
CA LEU A 96 6.56 -6.78 12.61
C LEU A 96 7.86 -6.07 12.98
N ARG A 97 8.88 -6.15 12.12
CA ARG A 97 10.14 -5.43 12.32
C ARG A 97 9.93 -3.91 12.25
N ALA A 98 9.13 -3.41 11.31
CA ALA A 98 8.81 -1.99 11.23
C ALA A 98 8.14 -1.48 12.52
N ILE A 99 7.18 -2.24 13.05
CA ILE A 99 6.54 -1.95 14.35
C ILE A 99 7.55 -1.97 15.50
N LYS A 100 8.37 -3.03 15.59
CA LYS A 100 9.37 -3.21 16.66
C LYS A 100 10.41 -2.09 16.66
N GLU A 101 10.76 -1.56 15.51
CA GLU A 101 11.69 -0.44 15.36
C GLU A 101 11.01 0.92 15.54
N ASN A 102 9.76 0.97 16.02
CA ASN A 102 8.97 2.17 16.31
C ASN A 102 8.75 3.05 15.08
N HIS A 103 8.52 2.45 13.92
CA HIS A 103 7.91 3.13 12.79
C HIS A 103 6.40 3.09 12.94
N GLU A 104 5.74 4.15 12.48
CA GLU A 104 4.29 4.13 12.36
C GLU A 104 3.89 3.18 11.23
N CYS A 105 2.86 2.35 11.46
CA CYS A 105 2.36 1.41 10.47
C CYS A 105 0.85 1.58 10.30
N GLY A 106 0.41 1.66 9.05
CA GLY A 106 -0.99 1.74 8.66
C GLY A 106 -1.30 0.83 7.48
N ILE A 107 -2.55 0.87 7.00
CA ILE A 107 -2.98 0.08 5.86
C ILE A 107 -2.96 0.90 4.56
N HIS A 108 -2.63 0.21 3.44
CA HIS A 108 -2.71 0.74 2.08
C HIS A 108 -3.75 -0.05 1.27
N CYS A 109 -4.98 -0.19 1.83
CA CYS A 109 -6.09 -1.05 1.40
C CYS A 109 -5.78 -2.57 1.42
N TRP A 110 -6.74 -3.37 0.88
CA TRP A 110 -6.58 -4.80 0.66
C TRP A 110 -5.90 -5.08 -0.69
N ASP A 111 -6.50 -4.65 -1.80
CA ASP A 111 -5.97 -4.84 -3.16
C ASP A 111 -5.71 -3.48 -3.81
N HIS A 112 -4.43 -3.13 -3.96
CA HIS A 112 -3.96 -1.86 -4.50
C HIS A 112 -4.48 -1.60 -5.94
N VAL A 113 -4.46 -2.61 -6.80
CA VAL A 113 -4.88 -2.47 -8.21
C VAL A 113 -6.39 -2.38 -8.32
N TYR A 114 -7.11 -3.19 -7.53
CA TYR A 114 -8.57 -3.15 -7.48
C TYR A 114 -9.08 -1.80 -7.01
N TRP A 115 -8.50 -1.26 -5.93
CA TRP A 115 -8.82 0.07 -5.44
C TRP A 115 -8.65 1.13 -6.53
N GLN A 116 -7.46 1.20 -7.17
CA GLN A 116 -7.18 2.20 -8.19
C GLN A 116 -8.07 2.10 -9.43
N ASP A 117 -8.46 0.89 -9.83
CA ASP A 117 -9.24 0.69 -11.06
C ASP A 117 -10.74 0.77 -10.84
N LYS A 118 -11.22 0.48 -9.64
CA LYS A 118 -12.65 0.28 -9.39
C LYS A 118 -13.28 1.27 -8.40
N LEU A 119 -12.51 1.95 -7.57
CA LEU A 119 -13.02 2.82 -6.51
C LEU A 119 -14.18 3.75 -6.94
N PRO A 120 -14.16 4.44 -8.09
CA PRO A 120 -15.24 5.32 -8.49
C PRO A 120 -16.60 4.62 -8.66
N PHE A 121 -16.57 3.30 -8.87
CA PHE A 121 -17.75 2.47 -9.14
C PHE A 121 -18.18 1.61 -7.95
N LEU A 122 -17.40 1.60 -6.85
CA LEU A 122 -17.70 0.77 -5.69
C LEU A 122 -18.79 1.39 -4.82
N SER A 123 -19.63 0.53 -4.24
CA SER A 123 -20.57 0.90 -3.18
C SER A 123 -19.83 1.13 -1.85
N GLU A 124 -20.47 1.82 -0.90
CA GLU A 124 -19.94 2.00 0.46
C GLU A 124 -19.68 0.65 1.13
N ASP A 125 -20.58 -0.31 0.98
CA ASP A 125 -20.44 -1.66 1.55
C ASP A 125 -19.21 -2.39 1.01
N THR A 126 -18.99 -2.33 -0.31
CA THR A 126 -17.80 -2.94 -0.93
C THR A 126 -16.50 -2.27 -0.46
N ILE A 127 -16.49 -0.94 -0.35
CA ILE A 127 -15.34 -0.20 0.17
C ILE A 127 -15.08 -0.59 1.63
N LYS A 128 -16.14 -0.68 2.44
CA LYS A 128 -16.06 -1.08 3.84
C LYS A 128 -15.54 -2.49 4.00
N GLU A 129 -16.00 -3.42 3.16
CA GLU A 129 -15.52 -4.80 3.14
C GLU A 129 -14.02 -4.88 2.84
N GLU A 130 -13.55 -4.17 1.80
CA GLU A 130 -12.13 -4.13 1.40
C GLU A 130 -11.23 -3.56 2.51
N LEU A 131 -11.64 -2.46 3.13
CA LEU A 131 -10.87 -1.87 4.23
C LEU A 131 -10.93 -2.75 5.49
N THR A 132 -12.08 -3.36 5.79
CA THR A 132 -12.23 -4.25 6.95
C THR A 132 -11.34 -5.49 6.83
N LYS A 133 -11.24 -6.10 5.63
CA LYS A 133 -10.29 -7.21 5.39
C LYS A 133 -8.85 -6.80 5.73
N ALA A 134 -8.44 -5.61 5.29
CA ALA A 134 -7.11 -5.10 5.56
C ALA A 134 -6.88 -4.83 7.05
N ILE A 135 -7.84 -4.20 7.73
CA ILE A 135 -7.79 -3.94 9.17
C ILE A 135 -7.69 -5.24 9.96
N ASN A 136 -8.53 -6.23 9.64
CA ASN A 136 -8.56 -7.51 10.37
C ASN A 136 -7.23 -8.27 10.23
N LEU A 137 -6.63 -8.29 9.04
CA LEU A 137 -5.33 -8.94 8.85
C LEU A 137 -4.22 -8.17 9.56
N PHE A 138 -4.23 -6.83 9.49
CA PHE A 138 -3.30 -5.99 10.22
C PHE A 138 -3.37 -6.29 11.73
N GLU A 139 -4.57 -6.25 12.32
CA GLU A 139 -4.80 -6.49 13.74
C GLU A 139 -4.41 -7.91 14.15
N LYS A 140 -4.76 -8.92 13.34
CA LYS A 140 -4.36 -10.33 13.57
C LYS A 140 -2.85 -10.48 13.71
N ILE A 141 -2.06 -9.75 12.91
CA ILE A 141 -0.60 -9.88 12.90
C ILE A 141 0.06 -8.95 13.92
N ALA A 142 -0.39 -7.69 13.99
CA ALA A 142 0.21 -6.65 14.83
C ALA A 142 -0.19 -6.75 16.32
N GLY A 143 -1.36 -7.33 16.60
CA GLY A 143 -1.94 -7.37 17.95
C GLY A 143 -2.66 -6.07 18.36
N PHE A 144 -2.80 -5.10 17.46
CA PHE A 144 -3.54 -3.85 17.68
C PHE A 144 -4.15 -3.37 16.35
N LYS A 145 -5.19 -2.55 16.44
CA LYS A 145 -5.93 -2.04 15.28
C LYS A 145 -5.12 -0.97 14.53
N ALA A 146 -5.13 -1.00 13.19
CA ALA A 146 -4.56 0.07 12.37
C ALA A 146 -5.27 1.41 12.65
N LYS A 147 -4.48 2.46 12.91
CA LYS A 147 -4.98 3.80 13.21
C LYS A 147 -4.90 4.75 12.04
N ALA A 148 -4.13 4.40 11.02
CA ALA A 148 -3.96 5.23 9.84
C ALA A 148 -4.15 4.42 8.56
N CYS A 149 -4.65 5.08 7.53
CA CYS A 149 -4.69 4.50 6.19
C CYS A 149 -4.15 5.47 5.14
N ALA A 150 -3.83 4.93 3.96
CA ALA A 150 -3.44 5.71 2.80
C ALA A 150 -4.08 5.13 1.54
N ALA A 151 -4.70 5.99 0.73
CA ALA A 151 -5.38 5.57 -0.48
C ALA A 151 -4.39 5.24 -1.61
N PRO A 152 -4.48 4.06 -2.25
CA PRO A 152 -3.72 3.73 -3.44
C PRO A 152 -3.83 4.78 -4.54
N GLY A 153 -2.66 5.29 -4.98
CA GLY A 153 -2.58 6.30 -6.03
C GLY A 153 -3.26 7.62 -5.70
N TRP A 154 -3.43 7.94 -4.41
CA TRP A 154 -4.19 9.11 -3.93
C TRP A 154 -5.61 9.18 -4.48
N GLN A 155 -6.25 8.03 -4.70
CA GLN A 155 -7.60 7.98 -5.20
C GLN A 155 -8.61 7.88 -4.07
N VAL A 156 -9.47 8.88 -3.99
CA VAL A 156 -10.56 8.96 -3.03
C VAL A 156 -11.87 9.34 -3.72
N THR A 157 -12.97 8.98 -3.08
CA THR A 157 -14.32 9.40 -3.44
C THR A 157 -15.04 9.84 -2.17
N PRO A 158 -16.13 10.63 -2.27
CA PRO A 158 -16.92 10.98 -1.08
C PRO A 158 -17.36 9.73 -0.28
N ARG A 159 -17.67 8.63 -0.97
CA ARG A 159 -18.03 7.34 -0.34
C ARG A 159 -16.86 6.75 0.44
N SER A 160 -15.64 6.74 -0.14
CA SER A 160 -14.48 6.18 0.57
C SER A 160 -14.10 7.01 1.78
N LEU A 161 -14.19 8.34 1.72
CA LEU A 161 -13.93 9.22 2.86
C LEU A 161 -14.92 8.99 3.99
N LYS A 162 -16.22 8.83 3.67
CA LYS A 162 -17.25 8.49 4.64
C LYS A 162 -16.97 7.15 5.33
N VAL A 163 -16.66 6.11 4.54
CA VAL A 163 -16.36 4.77 5.09
C VAL A 163 -15.11 4.80 5.96
N GLN A 164 -14.06 5.51 5.56
CA GLN A 164 -12.84 5.67 6.36
C GLN A 164 -13.13 6.36 7.71
N GLN A 165 -13.98 7.38 7.71
CA GLN A 165 -14.43 8.04 8.93
C GLN A 165 -15.21 7.09 9.83
N GLU A 166 -16.15 6.29 9.28
CA GLU A 166 -16.92 5.28 10.04
C GLU A 166 -16.03 4.19 10.64
N LEU A 167 -14.95 3.79 9.97
CA LEU A 167 -13.99 2.80 10.45
C LEU A 167 -13.07 3.34 11.55
N GLY A 168 -13.06 4.66 11.78
CA GLY A 168 -12.42 5.31 12.93
C GLY A 168 -10.90 5.39 12.81
N PHE A 169 -10.36 5.66 11.61
CA PHE A 169 -8.95 6.01 11.47
C PHE A 169 -8.66 7.39 12.10
N ASP A 170 -7.51 7.49 12.77
CA ASP A 170 -7.06 8.76 13.36
C ASP A 170 -6.75 9.79 12.24
N TYR A 171 -6.22 9.31 11.11
CA TYR A 171 -6.03 10.10 9.89
C TYR A 171 -5.91 9.22 8.63
N CYS A 172 -6.09 9.86 7.47
CA CYS A 172 -5.94 9.24 6.16
C CYS A 172 -4.99 10.08 5.30
N SER A 173 -3.92 9.43 4.78
CA SER A 173 -2.95 10.06 3.87
C SER A 173 -3.36 9.84 2.41
N ASP A 174 -4.46 10.48 2.01
CA ASP A 174 -5.19 10.15 0.78
C ASP A 174 -5.01 11.18 -0.32
N VAL A 175 -4.47 12.34 -0.01
CA VAL A 175 -4.30 13.45 -0.96
C VAL A 175 -2.92 14.08 -0.82
N ARG A 176 -2.46 14.73 -1.87
CA ARG A 176 -1.27 15.58 -1.79
C ARG A 176 -1.66 16.92 -1.18
N GLY A 177 -0.89 17.40 -0.21
CA GLY A 177 -0.97 18.79 0.25
C GLY A 177 -0.54 19.76 -0.85
N TYR A 178 -1.03 20.97 -0.79
CA TYR A 178 -0.61 22.10 -1.60
C TYR A 178 0.48 22.88 -0.89
#